data_35ccb3df6dcd93c1ce4a6a50ac489459
#
_entry.id   35ccb3df6dcd93c1ce4a6a50ac489459
#
_cell.length_a   1.000
_cell.length_b   1.000
_cell.length_c   1.000
_cell.angle_alpha   90.00
_cell.angle_beta   90.00
_cell.angle_gamma   90.00
#
_symmetry.space_group_name_H-M   'P 1'
#
loop_
_entity.id
_entity.type
_entity.pdbx_description
1 polymer ?
#
loop_
_entity_poly.entity_id
_entity_poly.type
_entity_poly.pdbx_seq_one_letter_code
_entity_poly.pdbx_strand_id
1 'polypeptide(L)'
;CLALRQTGGKLYTYEIDAGRAKLARENFKRAGVDELVTIFEGDAHKELPKLKDTVDSVDVVFLDADKDGYIDYLKTILPLVRPGGLILAHNVAQQAGSMKPFLEAITSNKDLETLFVHMQAAGVSVSLKKR
;
A
#
# COMPACT_ATOMS: atom_id res chain seq x y z
N CYS A 1 9.16 9.05 3.25
CA CYS A 1 10.29 8.77 4.18
C CYS A 1 10.73 10.00 4.99
N LEU A 2 10.69 11.24 4.44
CA LEU A 2 11.11 12.42 5.21
C LEU A 2 10.28 12.64 6.50
N ALA A 3 8.96 12.43 6.44
CA ALA A 3 8.11 12.49 7.62
C ALA A 3 8.43 11.36 8.62
N LEU A 4 8.82 10.18 8.16
CA LEU A 4 9.14 9.05 9.02
C LEU A 4 10.38 9.29 9.90
N ARG A 5 11.30 10.16 9.48
CA ARG A 5 12.41 10.60 10.34
C ARG A 5 11.95 11.26 11.65
N GLN A 6 10.83 11.98 11.59
CA GLN A 6 10.30 12.71 12.75
C GLN A 6 9.47 11.80 13.66
N THR A 7 8.84 10.77 13.10
CA THR A 7 7.93 9.89 13.83
C THR A 7 8.58 8.57 14.28
N GLY A 8 9.79 8.27 13.79
CA GLY A 8 10.44 6.97 14.02
C GLY A 8 9.82 5.82 13.23
N GLY A 9 8.95 6.14 12.28
CA GLY A 9 8.28 5.12 11.44
C GLY A 9 9.20 4.44 10.45
N LYS A 10 8.73 3.36 9.85
CA LYS A 10 9.40 2.57 8.82
C LYS A 10 8.54 2.46 7.57
N LEU A 11 9.19 2.28 6.42
CA LEU A 11 8.56 1.99 5.15
C LEU A 11 8.93 0.57 4.70
N TYR A 12 7.92 -0.22 4.40
CA TYR A 12 8.05 -1.52 3.77
C TYR A 12 7.48 -1.41 2.35
N THR A 13 8.28 -1.69 1.33
CA THR A 13 7.86 -1.56 -0.07
C THR A 13 8.22 -2.82 -0.86
N TYR A 14 7.44 -3.12 -1.86
CA TYR A 14 7.55 -4.32 -2.69
C TYR A 14 7.80 -3.91 -4.12
N GLU A 15 8.79 -4.51 -4.77
CA GLU A 15 9.11 -4.26 -6.18
C GLU A 15 9.54 -5.56 -6.85
N ILE A 16 8.83 -5.92 -7.91
CA ILE A 16 9.09 -7.15 -8.66
C ILE A 16 10.27 -7.03 -9.63
N ASP A 17 10.56 -5.82 -10.08
CA ASP A 17 11.67 -5.55 -11.00
C ASP A 17 12.95 -5.26 -10.22
N ALA A 18 13.95 -6.14 -10.37
CA ALA A 18 15.24 -6.03 -9.68
C ALA A 18 15.99 -4.73 -10.03
N GLY A 19 15.85 -4.23 -11.27
CA GLY A 19 16.48 -2.99 -11.70
C GLY A 19 15.86 -1.76 -11.00
N ARG A 20 14.53 -1.72 -10.88
CA ARG A 20 13.82 -0.68 -10.13
C ARG A 20 14.12 -0.77 -8.65
N ALA A 21 14.15 -1.97 -8.07
CA ALA A 21 14.50 -2.18 -6.67
C ALA A 21 15.92 -1.66 -6.38
N LYS A 22 16.89 -1.94 -7.25
CA LYS A 22 18.26 -1.42 -7.16
C LYS A 22 18.28 0.12 -7.20
N LEU A 23 17.61 0.70 -8.20
CA LEU A 23 17.53 2.17 -8.33
C LEU A 23 16.87 2.82 -7.11
N ALA A 24 15.82 2.20 -6.58
CA ALA A 24 15.17 2.67 -5.36
C ALA A 24 16.13 2.68 -4.16
N ARG A 25 16.90 1.60 -3.95
CA ARG A 25 17.92 1.54 -2.88
C ARG A 25 18.96 2.65 -3.02
N GLU A 26 19.46 2.89 -4.23
CA GLU A 26 20.41 3.95 -4.50
C GLU A 26 19.83 5.35 -4.19
N ASN A 27 18.56 5.58 -4.56
CA ASN A 27 17.86 6.82 -4.29
C ASN A 27 17.60 7.02 -2.78
N PHE A 28 17.19 5.99 -2.05
CA PHE A 28 17.00 6.07 -0.59
C PHE A 28 18.31 6.36 0.13
N LYS A 29 19.40 5.71 -0.27
CA LYS A 29 20.74 5.97 0.26
C LYS A 29 21.18 7.41 -0.02
N ARG A 30 21.01 7.89 -1.26
CA ARG A 30 21.32 9.27 -1.63
C ARG A 30 20.52 10.30 -0.83
N ALA A 31 19.27 9.98 -0.51
CA ALA A 31 18.41 10.81 0.34
C ALA A 31 18.69 10.64 1.85
N GLY A 32 19.56 9.71 2.24
CA GLY A 32 19.89 9.39 3.64
C GLY A 32 18.68 8.89 4.41
N VAL A 33 17.82 8.08 3.80
CA VAL A 33 16.63 7.49 4.41
C VAL A 33 16.59 5.96 4.28
N ASP A 34 17.66 5.36 3.83
CA ASP A 34 17.76 3.92 3.59
C ASP A 34 17.55 3.09 4.86
N GLU A 35 17.96 3.58 6.02
CA GLU A 35 17.70 2.91 7.31
C GLU A 35 16.21 2.85 7.70
N LEU A 36 15.37 3.69 7.07
CA LEU A 36 13.93 3.72 7.32
C LEU A 36 13.15 2.82 6.36
N VAL A 37 13.81 2.26 5.32
CA VAL A 37 13.14 1.57 4.22
C VAL A 37 13.63 0.14 4.11
N THR A 38 12.69 -0.79 4.08
CA THR A 38 12.92 -2.19 3.70
C THR A 38 12.27 -2.43 2.35
N ILE A 39 13.06 -2.84 1.34
CA ILE A 39 12.56 -3.21 0.01
C ILE A 39 12.54 -4.73 -0.09
N PHE A 40 11.34 -5.30 -0.23
CA PHE A 40 11.15 -6.70 -0.59
C PHE A 40 11.15 -6.81 -2.11
N GLU A 41 12.19 -7.44 -2.64
CA GLU A 41 12.35 -7.68 -4.07
C GLU A 41 11.66 -8.97 -4.44
N GLY A 42 10.64 -8.89 -5.30
CA GLY A 42 9.86 -10.03 -5.75
C GLY A 42 8.38 -9.73 -5.92
N ASP A 43 7.63 -10.79 -6.18
CA ASP A 43 6.19 -10.76 -6.37
C ASP A 43 5.47 -10.42 -5.05
N ALA A 44 4.77 -9.29 -5.02
CA ALA A 44 4.05 -8.84 -3.83
C ALA A 44 2.99 -9.85 -3.34
N HIS A 45 2.38 -10.65 -4.22
CA HIS A 45 1.46 -11.73 -3.82
C HIS A 45 2.13 -12.77 -2.91
N LYS A 46 3.43 -12.99 -3.10
CA LYS A 46 4.22 -13.97 -2.32
C LYS A 46 4.88 -13.36 -1.10
N GLU A 47 5.29 -12.11 -1.21
CA GLU A 47 6.08 -11.44 -0.16
C GLU A 47 5.20 -10.74 0.87
N LEU A 48 4.08 -10.12 0.47
CA LEU A 48 3.19 -9.40 1.38
C LEU A 48 2.64 -10.26 2.54
N PRO A 49 2.26 -11.54 2.35
CA PRO A 49 1.81 -12.39 3.47
C PRO A 49 2.83 -12.57 4.59
N LYS A 50 4.13 -12.39 4.29
CA LYS A 50 5.21 -12.50 5.28
C LYS A 50 5.36 -11.25 6.15
N LEU A 51 4.72 -10.14 5.79
CA LEU A 51 4.80 -8.88 6.55
C LEU A 51 4.32 -9.04 7.99
N LYS A 52 3.33 -9.89 8.24
CA LYS A 52 2.82 -10.21 9.58
C LYS A 52 3.89 -10.74 10.55
N ASP A 53 4.98 -11.33 10.00
CA ASP A 53 6.10 -11.84 10.80
C ASP A 53 7.14 -10.74 11.12
N THR A 54 6.94 -9.54 10.55
CA THR A 54 7.86 -8.40 10.64
C THR A 54 7.28 -7.24 11.43
N VAL A 55 5.96 -7.03 11.35
CA VAL A 55 5.26 -5.91 11.99
C VAL A 55 4.00 -6.37 12.70
N ASP A 56 3.68 -5.76 13.83
CA ASP A 56 2.45 -6.00 14.56
C ASP A 56 1.25 -5.27 13.94
N SER A 57 1.48 -4.10 13.37
CA SER A 57 0.44 -3.29 12.74
C SER A 57 0.98 -2.34 11.69
N VAL A 58 0.09 -1.87 10.82
CA VAL A 58 0.37 -0.94 9.73
C VAL A 58 -0.54 0.29 9.87
N ASP A 59 0.05 1.48 9.77
CA ASP A 59 -0.66 2.77 9.84
C ASP A 59 -1.22 3.20 8.50
N VAL A 60 -0.43 3.02 7.43
CA VAL A 60 -0.78 3.48 6.08
C VAL A 60 -0.35 2.44 5.05
N VAL A 61 -1.26 2.11 4.17
CA VAL A 61 -1.02 1.27 2.99
C VAL A 61 -1.19 2.11 1.74
N PHE A 62 -0.29 1.97 0.77
CA PHE A 62 -0.43 2.56 -0.56
C PHE A 62 -0.35 1.44 -1.61
N LEU A 63 -1.44 1.22 -2.34
CA LEU A 63 -1.56 0.22 -3.40
C LEU A 63 -1.37 0.90 -4.76
N ASP A 64 -0.30 0.52 -5.45
CA ASP A 64 -0.02 0.93 -6.83
C ASP A 64 0.70 -0.17 -7.63
N ALA A 65 0.32 -1.43 -7.38
CA ALA A 65 0.77 -2.62 -8.08
C ALA A 65 -0.15 -2.98 -9.27
N ASP A 66 -0.16 -4.24 -9.68
CA ASP A 66 -1.10 -4.79 -10.66
C ASP A 66 -2.55 -4.66 -10.17
N LYS A 67 -3.44 -4.20 -11.03
CA LYS A 67 -4.79 -3.77 -10.60
C LYS A 67 -5.72 -4.96 -10.31
N ASP A 68 -5.54 -6.07 -11.01
CA ASP A 68 -6.30 -7.30 -10.76
C ASP A 68 -5.98 -7.92 -9.39
N GLY A 69 -4.76 -7.68 -8.88
CA GLY A 69 -4.30 -8.15 -7.57
C GLY A 69 -4.81 -7.35 -6.37
N TYR A 70 -5.41 -6.17 -6.56
CA TYR A 70 -5.78 -5.28 -5.45
C TYR A 70 -6.70 -5.91 -4.41
N ILE A 71 -7.64 -6.75 -4.83
CA ILE A 71 -8.52 -7.45 -3.90
C ILE A 71 -7.75 -8.42 -2.98
N ASP A 72 -6.73 -9.10 -3.50
CA ASP A 72 -5.94 -10.05 -2.72
C ASP A 72 -4.94 -9.32 -1.81
N TYR A 73 -4.37 -8.22 -2.28
CA TYR A 73 -3.57 -7.32 -1.42
C TYR A 73 -4.42 -6.78 -0.27
N LEU A 74 -5.66 -6.33 -0.54
CA LEU A 74 -6.57 -5.85 0.50
C LEU A 74 -6.85 -6.94 1.55
N LYS A 75 -7.21 -8.15 1.12
CA LYS A 75 -7.48 -9.28 2.03
C LYS A 75 -6.29 -9.61 2.92
N THR A 76 -5.09 -9.53 2.35
CA THR A 76 -3.86 -9.85 3.07
C THR A 76 -3.48 -8.77 4.07
N ILE A 77 -3.60 -7.49 3.69
CA ILE A 77 -3.11 -6.38 4.51
C ILE A 77 -4.12 -5.84 5.51
N LEU A 78 -5.44 -5.91 5.20
CA LEU A 78 -6.48 -5.34 6.05
C LEU A 78 -6.44 -5.82 7.51
N PRO A 79 -6.16 -7.10 7.82
CA PRO A 79 -6.02 -7.55 9.20
C PRO A 79 -4.89 -6.86 9.97
N LEU A 80 -3.82 -6.46 9.28
CA LEU A 80 -2.66 -5.78 9.87
C LEU A 80 -2.85 -4.27 10.00
N VAL A 81 -3.75 -3.66 9.23
CA VAL A 81 -4.02 -2.22 9.36
C VAL A 81 -4.69 -1.97 10.71
N ARG A 82 -4.11 -1.07 11.52
CA ARG A 82 -4.71 -0.74 12.83
C ARG A 82 -6.01 0.07 12.68
N PRO A 83 -6.87 0.10 13.69
CA PRO A 83 -7.95 1.09 13.76
C PRO A 83 -7.40 2.52 13.62
N GLY A 84 -8.05 3.34 12.79
CA GLY A 84 -7.57 4.67 12.41
C GLY A 84 -6.48 4.66 11.32
N GLY A 85 -6.07 3.50 10.83
CA GLY A 85 -5.14 3.36 9.71
C GLY A 85 -5.81 3.62 8.36
N LEU A 86 -5.01 3.94 7.36
CA LEU A 86 -5.45 4.33 6.02
C LEU A 86 -5.00 3.32 4.95
N ILE A 87 -5.88 3.04 4.02
CA ILE A 87 -5.58 2.29 2.79
C ILE A 87 -5.87 3.20 1.60
N LEU A 88 -4.82 3.56 0.87
CA LEU A 88 -4.90 4.36 -0.34
C LEU A 88 -4.68 3.46 -1.55
N ALA A 89 -5.47 3.64 -2.61
CA ALA A 89 -5.32 2.88 -3.84
C ALA A 89 -5.38 3.81 -5.06
N HIS A 90 -4.38 3.70 -5.92
CA HIS A 90 -4.23 4.53 -7.12
C HIS A 90 -4.94 3.91 -8.33
N ASN A 91 -5.25 4.74 -9.34
CA ASN A 91 -5.92 4.39 -10.60
C ASN A 91 -7.37 3.88 -10.47
N VAL A 92 -8.06 4.15 -9.38
CA VAL A 92 -9.41 3.63 -9.11
C VAL A 92 -10.47 4.13 -10.10
N ALA A 93 -10.27 5.27 -10.75
CA ALA A 93 -11.15 5.76 -11.81
C ALA A 93 -10.77 5.18 -13.17
N GLN A 94 -9.49 5.23 -13.54
CA GLN A 94 -9.00 4.80 -14.85
C GLN A 94 -9.11 3.28 -15.05
N GLN A 95 -8.92 2.50 -14.01
CA GLN A 95 -8.88 1.03 -14.03
C GLN A 95 -10.07 0.39 -13.30
N ALA A 96 -11.19 1.11 -13.15
CA ALA A 96 -12.34 0.66 -12.39
C ALA A 96 -12.88 -0.72 -12.82
N GLY A 97 -12.77 -1.06 -14.10
CA GLY A 97 -13.23 -2.34 -14.64
C GLY A 97 -12.48 -3.53 -14.06
N SER A 98 -11.15 -3.51 -14.06
CA SER A 98 -10.30 -4.57 -13.51
C SER A 98 -10.30 -4.59 -11.97
N MET A 99 -10.61 -3.46 -11.35
CA MET A 99 -10.61 -3.29 -9.90
C MET A 99 -12.00 -3.48 -9.26
N LYS A 100 -13.02 -3.90 -10.01
CA LYS A 100 -14.39 -4.00 -9.51
C LYS A 100 -14.52 -4.79 -8.20
N PRO A 101 -13.91 -5.98 -8.01
CA PRO A 101 -13.97 -6.70 -6.74
C PRO A 101 -13.35 -5.93 -5.57
N PHE A 102 -12.26 -5.20 -5.81
CA PHE A 102 -11.63 -4.34 -4.82
C PHE A 102 -12.53 -3.16 -4.43
N LEU A 103 -13.08 -2.45 -5.43
CA LEU A 103 -13.97 -1.31 -5.21
C LEU A 103 -15.22 -1.71 -4.42
N GLU A 104 -15.83 -2.84 -4.76
CA GLU A 104 -16.96 -3.41 -4.01
C GLU A 104 -16.55 -3.73 -2.56
N ALA A 105 -15.38 -4.33 -2.36
CA ALA A 105 -14.89 -4.69 -1.03
C ALA A 105 -14.68 -3.46 -0.14
N ILE A 106 -14.05 -2.40 -0.64
CA ILE A 106 -13.77 -1.19 0.18
C ILE A 106 -15.01 -0.34 0.44
N THR A 107 -16.05 -0.43 -0.41
CA THR A 107 -17.29 0.35 -0.26
C THR A 107 -18.37 -0.38 0.54
N SER A 108 -18.37 -1.71 0.54
CA SER A 108 -19.35 -2.52 1.28
C SER A 108 -18.90 -2.95 2.66
N ASN A 109 -17.58 -2.84 2.96
CA ASN A 109 -17.04 -3.26 4.25
C ASN A 109 -17.46 -2.27 5.36
N LYS A 110 -18.17 -2.79 6.37
CA LYS A 110 -18.68 -2.00 7.51
C LYS A 110 -17.57 -1.39 8.37
N ASP A 111 -16.37 -1.97 8.33
CA ASP A 111 -15.22 -1.50 9.10
C ASP A 111 -14.37 -0.49 8.34
N LEU A 112 -14.71 -0.20 7.09
CA LEU A 112 -14.07 0.82 6.29
C LEU A 112 -15.01 2.00 6.06
N GLU A 113 -14.43 3.20 6.03
CA GLU A 113 -15.06 4.41 5.52
C GLU A 113 -14.24 4.91 4.34
N THR A 114 -14.84 4.88 3.16
CA THR A 114 -14.11 5.12 1.91
C THR A 114 -14.62 6.37 1.21
N LEU A 115 -13.69 7.20 0.78
CA LEU A 115 -13.92 8.32 -0.13
C LEU A 115 -13.07 8.18 -1.40
N PHE A 116 -13.51 8.82 -2.46
CA PHE A 116 -12.81 8.85 -3.73
C PHE A 116 -12.37 10.29 -4.05
N VAL A 117 -11.09 10.43 -4.38
CA VAL A 117 -10.51 11.70 -4.82
C VAL A 117 -10.21 11.58 -6.31
N HIS A 118 -10.98 12.31 -7.13
CA HIS A 118 -10.76 12.35 -8.57
C HIS A 118 -9.75 13.44 -8.91
N MET A 119 -8.53 13.01 -9.23
CA MET A 119 -7.47 13.87 -9.73
C MET A 119 -7.33 13.60 -11.23
N GLN A 120 -8.19 14.20 -12.05
CA GLN A 120 -8.29 13.96 -13.50
C GLN A 120 -8.59 12.48 -13.81
N ALA A 121 -7.79 11.81 -14.66
CA ALA A 121 -8.13 10.49 -15.16
C ALA A 121 -7.77 9.31 -14.23
N ALA A 122 -6.89 9.49 -13.26
CA ALA A 122 -6.38 8.37 -12.47
C ALA A 122 -7.29 7.99 -11.28
N GLY A 123 -7.58 8.93 -10.41
CA GLY A 123 -8.36 8.71 -9.18
C GLY A 123 -7.60 7.96 -8.08
N VAL A 124 -7.91 8.32 -6.86
CA VAL A 124 -7.40 7.64 -5.64
C VAL A 124 -8.56 7.34 -4.71
N SER A 125 -8.65 6.11 -4.21
CA SER A 125 -9.50 5.82 -3.06
C SER A 125 -8.71 5.99 -1.76
N VAL A 126 -9.38 6.50 -0.74
CA VAL A 126 -8.86 6.61 0.63
C VAL A 126 -9.85 5.92 1.54
N SER A 127 -9.44 4.82 2.14
CA SER A 127 -10.27 4.02 3.05
C SER A 127 -9.69 4.11 4.46
N LEU A 128 -10.47 4.61 5.40
CA LEU A 128 -10.16 4.64 6.82
C LEU A 128 -10.67 3.34 7.46
N LYS A 129 -9.80 2.62 8.18
CA LYS A 129 -10.23 1.49 9.01
C LYS A 129 -10.76 2.00 10.35
N LYS A 130 -12.05 1.78 10.64
CA LYS A 130 -12.73 2.27 11.84
C LYS A 130 -12.42 1.44 13.08
N ARG A 131 -12.31 0.12 12.94
CA ARG A 131 -12.10 -0.85 14.03
C ARG A 131 -11.48 -2.16 13.54
#